data_1d07ab68b73b67dda651b3043919155e
#
_entry.id   1d07ab68b73b67dda651b3043919155e
#
_cell.length_a   1.000
_cell.length_b   1.000
_cell.length_c   1.000
_cell.angle_alpha   90.00
_cell.angle_beta   90.00
_cell.angle_gamma   90.00
#
_symmetry.space_group_name_H-M   'P 1'
#
loop_
_entity.id
_entity.type
_entity.pdbx_description
1 polymer ?
#
loop_
_entity_poly.entity_id
_entity_poly.type
_entity_poly.pdbx_seq_one_letter_code
_entity_poly.pdbx_strand_id
1 'polypeptide(L)'
;MKIKKSAFYIFTMIFSLHSSAFAEPSVADVQYRAQQGQPIAQYHLGIMLLTGEQGVVKNYEQAFKWLTAADQNGSVGAKYSLGMMYFTGTGVEKDMKRAFEYFAKAADKGHAKAQYNLGVLYDRGEGTVQNYEQAFEWYSRAAEQGYPPAEYNLAHLYKKGHGVAQSDEQALKWYTKAAEHYESDAQYNLAQMYLNGEGSPKNLQLAKKWFQQAADAGDSDAKEMLKSLD
;
A
#
# COMPACT_ATOMS: atom_id res chain seq x y z
N MET A 1 -20.43 3.18 6.17
CA MET A 1 -19.04 3.41 5.79
C MET A 1 -18.28 2.08 5.90
N LYS A 2 -17.85 1.53 4.76
CA LYS A 2 -17.11 0.27 4.73
C LYS A 2 -15.69 0.49 5.18
N ILE A 3 -15.25 -0.33 6.12
CA ILE A 3 -13.84 -0.49 6.45
C ILE A 3 -13.51 -1.91 5.98
N LYS A 4 -12.84 -2.04 4.84
CA LYS A 4 -12.27 -3.33 4.49
C LYS A 4 -11.14 -3.67 5.44
N LYS A 5 -11.12 -4.93 5.87
CA LYS A 5 -9.87 -5.56 6.29
C LYS A 5 -8.91 -5.37 5.13
N SER A 6 -7.96 -4.44 5.28
CA SER A 6 -6.99 -4.12 4.22
C SER A 6 -6.46 -5.42 3.64
N ALA A 7 -6.88 -5.73 2.42
CA ALA A 7 -6.23 -6.77 1.66
C ALA A 7 -4.80 -6.27 1.44
N PHE A 8 -3.83 -6.97 1.98
CA PHE A 8 -2.44 -6.75 1.66
C PHE A 8 -2.30 -6.93 0.16
N TYR A 9 -2.02 -5.84 -0.54
CA TYR A 9 -1.67 -5.92 -1.94
C TYR A 9 -0.38 -6.71 -2.07
N ILE A 10 -0.54 -7.99 -2.38
CA ILE A 10 0.54 -8.83 -2.85
C ILE A 10 0.94 -8.25 -4.21
N PHE A 11 2.16 -7.84 -4.25
CA PHE A 11 2.94 -7.26 -5.31
C PHE A 11 2.66 -7.89 -6.69
N THR A 12 1.92 -7.19 -7.55
CA THR A 12 2.02 -7.37 -8.99
C THR A 12 2.65 -6.12 -9.58
N MET A 13 3.97 -6.12 -9.73
CA MET A 13 4.66 -5.17 -10.60
C MET A 13 4.38 -5.57 -12.05
N ILE A 14 3.41 -4.90 -12.67
CA ILE A 14 3.35 -4.89 -14.13
C ILE A 14 4.30 -3.77 -14.58
N PHE A 15 5.49 -4.15 -15.01
CA PHE A 15 6.36 -3.30 -15.81
C PHE A 15 5.74 -3.18 -17.19
N SER A 16 5.09 -2.06 -17.50
CA SER A 16 4.78 -1.73 -18.88
C SER A 16 6.06 -1.29 -19.59
N LEU A 17 6.52 -2.13 -20.50
CA LEU A 17 7.61 -1.90 -21.44
C LEU A 17 7.32 -0.69 -22.34
N HIS A 18 8.21 0.32 -22.27
CA HIS A 18 8.52 1.12 -23.45
C HIS A 18 9.99 0.91 -23.81
N SER A 19 10.16 0.40 -24.98
CA SER A 19 11.33 0.01 -25.76
C SER A 19 12.60 0.85 -25.59
N SER A 20 13.69 0.22 -25.20
CA SER A 20 14.94 0.15 -26.01
C SER A 20 15.97 -0.76 -25.34
N ALA A 21 16.32 -1.81 -26.02
CA ALA A 21 17.61 -2.53 -26.08
C ALA A 21 18.46 -2.76 -24.80
N PHE A 22 17.87 -2.99 -23.64
CA PHE A 22 18.54 -3.69 -22.54
C PHE A 22 17.71 -4.92 -22.22
N ALA A 23 18.17 -6.09 -22.65
CA ALA A 23 17.60 -7.35 -22.20
C ALA A 23 17.58 -7.36 -20.66
N GLU A 24 16.46 -7.78 -20.05
CA GLU A 24 16.45 -7.99 -18.61
C GLU A 24 17.61 -8.91 -18.22
N PRO A 25 18.35 -8.59 -17.13
CA PRO A 25 19.49 -9.40 -16.75
C PRO A 25 19.03 -10.84 -16.48
N SER A 26 19.74 -11.82 -17.02
CA SER A 26 19.44 -13.23 -16.78
C SER A 26 19.54 -13.56 -15.30
N VAL A 27 18.84 -14.59 -14.84
CA VAL A 27 18.93 -15.08 -13.45
C VAL A 27 20.40 -15.35 -13.08
N ALA A 28 21.19 -15.93 -13.99
CA ALA A 28 22.60 -16.20 -13.77
C ALA A 28 23.43 -14.91 -13.59
N ASP A 29 23.14 -13.86 -14.36
CA ASP A 29 23.81 -12.56 -14.21
C ASP A 29 23.43 -11.90 -12.87
N VAL A 30 22.14 -11.94 -12.48
CA VAL A 30 21.70 -11.42 -11.17
C VAL A 30 22.39 -12.19 -10.03
N GLN A 31 22.46 -13.52 -10.12
CA GLN A 31 23.15 -14.34 -9.13
C GLN A 31 24.65 -14.00 -9.02
N TYR A 32 25.33 -13.88 -10.15
CA TYR A 32 26.74 -13.51 -10.19
C TYR A 32 26.99 -12.15 -9.53
N ARG A 33 26.21 -11.13 -9.91
CA ARG A 33 26.35 -9.77 -9.33
C ARG A 33 25.98 -9.72 -7.85
N ALA A 34 24.98 -10.50 -7.41
CA ALA A 34 24.62 -10.61 -6.01
C ALA A 34 25.76 -11.20 -5.17
N GLN A 35 26.45 -12.24 -5.70
CA GLN A 35 27.66 -12.83 -5.10
C GLN A 35 28.83 -11.84 -5.01
N GLN A 36 28.91 -10.89 -5.97
CA GLN A 36 29.89 -9.79 -5.92
C GLN A 36 29.49 -8.67 -4.94
N GLY A 37 28.44 -8.84 -4.15
CA GLY A 37 28.03 -7.90 -3.13
C GLY A 37 27.24 -6.69 -3.67
N GLN A 38 26.78 -6.69 -4.94
CA GLN A 38 26.01 -5.57 -5.47
C GLN A 38 24.62 -5.49 -4.82
N PRO A 39 24.27 -4.39 -4.12
CA PRO A 39 23.04 -4.32 -3.32
C PRO A 39 21.76 -4.50 -4.13
N ILE A 40 21.73 -3.93 -5.36
CA ILE A 40 20.58 -4.02 -6.26
C ILE A 40 20.39 -5.48 -6.71
N ALA A 41 21.48 -6.18 -7.07
CA ALA A 41 21.39 -7.57 -7.49
C ALA A 41 21.01 -8.50 -6.32
N GLN A 42 21.54 -8.25 -5.13
CA GLN A 42 21.16 -8.97 -3.91
C GLN A 42 19.66 -8.81 -3.62
N TYR A 43 19.14 -7.58 -3.74
CA TYR A 43 17.71 -7.31 -3.58
C TYR A 43 16.89 -8.05 -4.64
N HIS A 44 17.24 -7.94 -5.93
CA HIS A 44 16.52 -8.63 -7.01
C HIS A 44 16.52 -10.14 -6.82
N LEU A 45 17.68 -10.74 -6.49
CA LEU A 45 17.76 -12.18 -6.23
C LEU A 45 16.88 -12.58 -5.04
N GLY A 46 16.88 -11.79 -3.98
CA GLY A 46 15.98 -11.98 -2.84
C GLY A 46 14.50 -11.97 -3.25
N ILE A 47 14.09 -11.01 -4.10
CA ILE A 47 12.72 -10.93 -4.62
C ILE A 47 12.39 -12.13 -5.53
N MET A 48 13.27 -12.50 -6.46
CA MET A 48 13.07 -13.67 -7.33
C MET A 48 12.85 -14.96 -6.50
N LEU A 49 13.64 -15.17 -5.45
CA LEU A 49 13.50 -16.31 -4.56
C LEU A 49 12.23 -16.25 -3.70
N LEU A 50 11.72 -15.05 -3.42
CA LEU A 50 10.49 -14.84 -2.66
C LEU A 50 9.24 -15.06 -3.52
N THR A 51 9.27 -14.57 -4.77
CA THR A 51 8.10 -14.54 -5.67
C THR A 51 8.06 -15.73 -6.64
N GLY A 52 9.19 -16.30 -7.01
CA GLY A 52 9.32 -17.31 -8.06
C GLY A 52 9.37 -16.72 -9.46
N GLU A 53 9.65 -15.41 -9.59
CA GLU A 53 9.77 -14.74 -10.88
C GLU A 53 10.89 -15.34 -11.74
N GLN A 54 10.79 -15.18 -13.06
CA GLN A 54 11.73 -15.68 -14.07
C GLN A 54 12.01 -17.20 -13.96
N GLY A 55 11.06 -18.00 -13.43
CA GLY A 55 11.21 -19.46 -13.27
C GLY A 55 12.11 -19.89 -12.11
N VAL A 56 12.49 -18.96 -11.23
CA VAL A 56 13.25 -19.30 -10.02
C VAL A 56 12.34 -20.04 -9.04
N VAL A 57 12.80 -21.19 -8.53
CA VAL A 57 12.07 -21.92 -7.51
C VAL A 57 12.06 -21.11 -6.21
N LYS A 58 10.88 -20.88 -5.63
CA LYS A 58 10.73 -20.14 -4.37
C LYS A 58 11.56 -20.79 -3.26
N ASN A 59 12.33 -19.98 -2.58
CA ASN A 59 13.10 -20.37 -1.41
C ASN A 59 13.16 -19.19 -0.42
N TYR A 60 12.25 -19.21 0.54
CA TYR A 60 12.09 -18.11 1.50
C TYR A 60 13.29 -17.92 2.42
N GLU A 61 13.98 -19.02 2.80
CA GLU A 61 15.19 -18.94 3.60
C GLU A 61 16.34 -18.23 2.84
N GLN A 62 16.55 -18.61 1.58
CA GLN A 62 17.54 -17.95 0.74
C GLN A 62 17.12 -16.50 0.41
N ALA A 63 15.82 -16.24 0.19
CA ALA A 63 15.31 -14.88 0.01
C ALA A 63 15.64 -14.00 1.21
N PHE A 64 15.40 -14.49 2.43
CA PHE A 64 15.73 -13.76 3.65
C PHE A 64 17.23 -13.46 3.76
N LYS A 65 18.09 -14.43 3.44
CA LYS A 65 19.56 -14.23 3.45
C LYS A 65 19.99 -13.13 2.47
N TRP A 66 19.50 -13.17 1.23
CA TRP A 66 19.84 -12.18 0.21
C TRP A 66 19.27 -10.80 0.51
N LEU A 67 18.02 -10.71 0.99
CA LEU A 67 17.42 -9.45 1.42
C LEU A 67 18.16 -8.86 2.62
N THR A 68 18.63 -9.70 3.55
CA THR A 68 19.46 -9.24 4.69
C THR A 68 20.79 -8.66 4.20
N ALA A 69 21.45 -9.33 3.25
CA ALA A 69 22.68 -8.81 2.65
C ALA A 69 22.43 -7.47 1.92
N ALA A 70 21.33 -7.36 1.17
CA ALA A 70 20.95 -6.12 0.50
C ALA A 70 20.64 -4.99 1.50
N ASP A 71 19.99 -5.29 2.62
CA ASP A 71 19.71 -4.33 3.70
C ASP A 71 21.00 -3.81 4.34
N GLN A 72 21.96 -4.69 4.64
CA GLN A 72 23.28 -4.32 5.16
C GLN A 72 24.04 -3.40 4.21
N ASN A 73 23.80 -3.54 2.89
CA ASN A 73 24.36 -2.69 1.84
C ASN A 73 23.45 -1.49 1.50
N GLY A 74 22.49 -1.17 2.36
CA GLY A 74 21.71 0.07 2.29
C GLY A 74 20.45 0.03 1.42
N SER A 75 20.03 -1.14 0.91
CA SER A 75 18.81 -1.25 0.09
C SER A 75 17.55 -0.92 0.89
N VAL A 76 16.85 0.13 0.51
CA VAL A 76 15.57 0.51 1.11
C VAL A 76 14.47 -0.49 0.76
N GLY A 77 14.46 -1.01 -0.47
CA GLY A 77 13.53 -2.05 -0.89
C GLY A 77 13.69 -3.35 -0.08
N ALA A 78 14.94 -3.70 0.28
CA ALA A 78 15.21 -4.87 1.13
C ALA A 78 14.67 -4.68 2.55
N LYS A 79 14.82 -3.49 3.14
CA LYS A 79 14.20 -3.16 4.44
C LYS A 79 12.70 -3.38 4.41
N TYR A 80 12.03 -2.84 3.38
CA TYR A 80 10.59 -3.05 3.22
C TYR A 80 10.23 -4.53 3.08
N SER A 81 10.97 -5.28 2.25
CA SER A 81 10.69 -6.71 2.02
C SER A 81 10.91 -7.55 3.28
N LEU A 82 11.97 -7.27 4.06
CA LEU A 82 12.20 -7.91 5.36
C LEU A 82 11.06 -7.59 6.35
N GLY A 83 10.61 -6.34 6.39
CA GLY A 83 9.44 -5.95 7.16
C GLY A 83 8.20 -6.76 6.77
N MET A 84 7.95 -6.96 5.48
CA MET A 84 6.85 -7.80 4.98
C MET A 84 7.01 -9.26 5.36
N MET A 85 8.24 -9.83 5.30
CA MET A 85 8.48 -11.20 5.72
C MET A 85 8.15 -11.42 7.21
N TYR A 86 8.55 -10.51 8.09
CA TYR A 86 8.19 -10.58 9.52
C TYR A 86 6.71 -10.33 9.75
N PHE A 87 6.10 -9.41 9.00
CA PHE A 87 4.67 -9.11 9.10
C PHE A 87 3.80 -10.34 8.76
N THR A 88 4.15 -11.05 7.68
CA THR A 88 3.39 -12.20 7.18
C THR A 88 3.83 -13.54 7.78
N GLY A 89 5.03 -13.61 8.35
CA GLY A 89 5.66 -14.88 8.76
C GLY A 89 6.16 -15.70 7.57
N THR A 90 6.49 -15.05 6.44
CA THR A 90 6.97 -15.73 5.23
C THR A 90 8.47 -16.00 5.34
N GLY A 91 8.85 -17.28 5.51
CA GLY A 91 10.24 -17.71 5.63
C GLY A 91 10.91 -17.39 6.97
N VAL A 92 10.21 -16.73 7.86
CA VAL A 92 10.61 -16.40 9.24
C VAL A 92 9.39 -16.49 10.15
N GLU A 93 9.60 -16.63 11.45
CA GLU A 93 8.51 -16.51 12.41
C GLU A 93 7.91 -15.10 12.34
N LYS A 94 6.57 -15.03 12.41
CA LYS A 94 5.84 -13.76 12.40
C LYS A 94 6.21 -12.94 13.64
N ASP A 95 6.67 -11.71 13.42
CA ASP A 95 7.07 -10.80 14.47
C ASP A 95 6.67 -9.35 14.10
N MET A 96 5.58 -8.87 14.71
CA MET A 96 5.04 -7.54 14.43
C MET A 96 5.96 -6.42 14.89
N LYS A 97 6.75 -6.65 15.96
CA LYS A 97 7.71 -5.65 16.44
C LYS A 97 8.86 -5.49 15.45
N ARG A 98 9.41 -6.58 14.94
CA ARG A 98 10.44 -6.54 13.89
C ARG A 98 9.88 -5.95 12.59
N ALA A 99 8.64 -6.31 12.20
CA ALA A 99 7.99 -5.72 11.05
C ALA A 99 7.91 -4.20 11.18
N PHE A 100 7.47 -3.69 12.35
CA PHE A 100 7.44 -2.26 12.66
C PHE A 100 8.83 -1.62 12.52
N GLU A 101 9.86 -2.19 13.12
CA GLU A 101 11.23 -1.68 13.06
C GLU A 101 11.76 -1.57 11.61
N TYR A 102 11.50 -2.58 10.78
CA TYR A 102 11.89 -2.59 9.38
C TYR A 102 11.09 -1.61 8.53
N PHE A 103 9.76 -1.52 8.74
CA PHE A 103 8.95 -0.52 8.05
C PHE A 103 9.36 0.90 8.44
N ALA A 104 9.64 1.17 9.73
CA ALA A 104 10.12 2.47 10.16
C ALA A 104 11.42 2.88 9.45
N LYS A 105 12.42 1.98 9.41
CA LYS A 105 13.68 2.22 8.70
C LYS A 105 13.50 2.50 7.19
N ALA A 106 12.56 1.82 6.54
CA ALA A 106 12.26 2.05 5.13
C ALA A 106 11.43 3.33 4.93
N ALA A 107 10.46 3.61 5.80
CA ALA A 107 9.60 4.79 5.78
C ALA A 107 10.40 6.09 5.95
N ASP A 108 11.38 6.10 6.87
CA ASP A 108 12.30 7.22 7.08
C ASP A 108 13.15 7.54 5.83
N LYS A 109 13.34 6.56 4.95
CA LYS A 109 14.02 6.74 3.65
C LYS A 109 13.05 7.09 2.51
N GLY A 110 11.81 7.41 2.84
CA GLY A 110 10.80 7.86 1.87
C GLY A 110 10.07 6.74 1.12
N HIS A 111 10.19 5.47 1.52
CA HIS A 111 9.52 4.38 0.84
C HIS A 111 8.00 4.41 1.09
N ALA A 112 7.20 4.82 0.10
CA ALA A 112 5.77 5.08 0.26
C ALA A 112 4.96 3.89 0.82
N LYS A 113 5.22 2.66 0.34
CA LYS A 113 4.55 1.46 0.86
C LYS A 113 4.91 1.16 2.32
N ALA A 114 6.16 1.47 2.72
CA ALA A 114 6.58 1.30 4.11
C ALA A 114 5.94 2.36 5.01
N GLN A 115 5.84 3.60 4.55
CA GLN A 115 5.11 4.66 5.24
C GLN A 115 3.65 4.28 5.47
N TYR A 116 2.98 3.79 4.42
CA TYR A 116 1.62 3.27 4.55
C TYR A 116 1.51 2.15 5.59
N ASN A 117 2.36 1.12 5.50
CA ASN A 117 2.32 0.00 6.43
C ASN A 117 2.63 0.44 7.88
N LEU A 118 3.57 1.36 8.05
CA LEU A 118 3.85 1.94 9.35
C LEU A 118 2.63 2.70 9.92
N GLY A 119 1.95 3.46 9.07
CA GLY A 119 0.67 4.09 9.40
C GLY A 119 -0.38 3.07 9.85
N VAL A 120 -0.50 1.93 9.14
CA VAL A 120 -1.42 0.83 9.51
C VAL A 120 -1.08 0.24 10.87
N LEU A 121 0.22 0.03 11.16
CA LEU A 121 0.66 -0.52 12.44
C LEU A 121 0.32 0.43 13.61
N TYR A 122 0.53 1.74 13.43
CA TYR A 122 0.12 2.75 14.42
C TYR A 122 -1.40 2.84 14.56
N ASP A 123 -2.15 2.80 13.45
CA ASP A 123 -3.61 2.85 13.45
C ASP A 123 -4.25 1.67 14.21
N ARG A 124 -3.61 0.49 14.15
CA ARG A 124 -4.11 -0.74 14.78
C ARG A 124 -3.46 -1.07 16.13
N GLY A 125 -2.34 -0.44 16.47
CA GLY A 125 -1.53 -0.84 17.62
C GLY A 125 -0.87 -2.21 17.46
N GLU A 126 -0.51 -2.58 16.21
CA GLU A 126 0.14 -3.86 15.92
C GLU A 126 1.66 -3.70 15.94
N GLY A 127 2.36 -4.40 16.85
CA GLY A 127 3.81 -4.26 17.05
C GLY A 127 4.25 -2.97 17.74
N THR A 128 3.31 -2.07 18.03
CA THR A 128 3.49 -0.81 18.74
C THR A 128 2.21 -0.42 19.47
N VAL A 129 2.24 0.63 20.29
CA VAL A 129 1.03 1.21 20.87
C VAL A 129 0.24 1.96 19.81
N GLN A 130 -1.10 1.81 19.80
CA GLN A 130 -1.98 2.55 18.89
C GLN A 130 -1.77 4.05 19.04
N ASN A 131 -1.61 4.75 17.91
CA ASN A 131 -1.41 6.20 17.89
C ASN A 131 -1.91 6.77 16.55
N TYR A 132 -3.10 7.41 16.59
CA TYR A 132 -3.72 7.97 15.39
C TYR A 132 -2.98 9.20 14.83
N GLU A 133 -2.28 9.99 15.66
CA GLU A 133 -1.48 11.12 15.21
C GLU A 133 -0.29 10.62 14.36
N GLN A 134 0.40 9.57 14.84
CA GLN A 134 1.45 8.93 14.06
C GLN A 134 0.91 8.25 12.80
N ALA A 135 -0.25 7.57 12.87
CA ALA A 135 -0.89 7.01 11.69
C ALA A 135 -1.21 8.09 10.65
N PHE A 136 -1.76 9.23 11.08
CA PHE A 136 -2.06 10.37 10.23
C PHE A 136 -0.78 10.91 9.55
N GLU A 137 0.29 11.09 10.30
CA GLU A 137 1.56 11.58 9.74
C GLU A 137 2.10 10.65 8.66
N TRP A 138 2.14 9.34 8.91
CA TRP A 138 2.70 8.38 7.97
C TRP A 138 1.79 8.16 6.75
N TYR A 139 0.45 8.12 6.93
CA TYR A 139 -0.47 8.10 5.80
C TYR A 139 -0.36 9.37 4.96
N SER A 140 -0.20 10.55 5.57
CA SER A 140 -0.03 11.80 4.83
C SER A 140 1.21 11.74 3.95
N ARG A 141 2.36 11.32 4.48
CA ARG A 141 3.60 11.18 3.70
C ARG A 141 3.47 10.21 2.52
N ALA A 142 2.78 9.09 2.71
CA ALA A 142 2.55 8.13 1.63
C ALA A 142 1.53 8.65 0.61
N ALA A 143 0.47 9.33 1.05
CA ALA A 143 -0.57 9.92 0.20
C ALA A 143 -0.03 11.09 -0.65
N GLU A 144 0.87 11.90 -0.11
CA GLU A 144 1.57 12.96 -0.85
C GLU A 144 2.44 12.41 -1.99
N GLN A 145 2.91 11.17 -1.88
CA GLN A 145 3.58 10.45 -2.96
C GLN A 145 2.61 9.78 -3.94
N GLY A 146 1.30 9.96 -3.78
CA GLY A 146 0.28 9.37 -4.64
C GLY A 146 0.06 7.88 -4.40
N TYR A 147 0.25 7.39 -3.16
CA TYR A 147 -0.04 6.00 -2.83
C TYR A 147 -1.53 5.83 -2.49
N PRO A 148 -2.36 5.22 -3.37
CA PRO A 148 -3.82 5.26 -3.24
C PRO A 148 -4.37 4.66 -1.95
N PRO A 149 -3.84 3.54 -1.40
CA PRO A 149 -4.32 3.04 -0.12
C PRO A 149 -4.08 4.01 1.05
N ALA A 150 -3.02 4.83 0.97
CA ALA A 150 -2.76 5.86 1.98
C ALA A 150 -3.68 7.07 1.81
N GLU A 151 -4.01 7.46 0.57
CA GLU A 151 -5.00 8.50 0.29
C GLU A 151 -6.38 8.14 0.88
N TYR A 152 -6.79 6.88 0.69
CA TYR A 152 -8.03 6.36 1.28
C TYR A 152 -8.02 6.42 2.81
N ASN A 153 -6.96 5.90 3.46
CA ASN A 153 -6.88 5.89 4.91
C ASN A 153 -6.78 7.31 5.50
N LEU A 154 -6.06 8.20 4.83
CA LEU A 154 -5.97 9.61 5.22
C LEU A 154 -7.34 10.30 5.16
N ALA A 155 -8.13 10.04 4.09
CA ALA A 155 -9.50 10.51 3.99
C ALA A 155 -10.36 10.00 5.16
N HIS A 156 -10.19 8.74 5.52
CA HIS A 156 -10.90 8.14 6.64
C HIS A 156 -10.54 8.79 7.98
N LEU A 157 -9.25 9.09 8.23
CA LEU A 157 -8.83 9.78 9.45
C LEU A 157 -9.43 11.18 9.55
N TYR A 158 -9.43 11.96 8.46
CA TYR A 158 -10.12 13.26 8.40
C TYR A 158 -11.63 13.13 8.67
N LYS A 159 -12.28 12.12 8.08
CA LYS A 159 -13.72 11.89 8.25
C LYS A 159 -14.08 11.56 9.69
N LYS A 160 -13.17 10.90 10.43
CA LYS A 160 -13.39 10.47 11.82
C LYS A 160 -12.82 11.43 12.86
N GLY A 161 -11.93 12.34 12.49
CA GLY A 161 -11.18 13.14 13.46
C GLY A 161 -10.18 12.31 14.26
N HIS A 162 -9.63 11.24 13.67
CA HIS A 162 -8.64 10.39 14.33
C HIS A 162 -7.23 10.93 14.09
N GLY A 163 -6.55 11.40 15.14
CA GLY A 163 -5.21 11.98 15.07
C GLY A 163 -5.14 13.34 14.36
N VAL A 164 -6.26 13.88 13.93
CA VAL A 164 -6.41 15.16 13.24
C VAL A 164 -7.80 15.75 13.51
N ALA A 165 -7.96 17.06 13.40
CA ALA A 165 -9.29 17.67 13.48
C ALA A 165 -10.19 17.12 12.35
N GLN A 166 -11.44 16.74 12.72
CA GLN A 166 -12.39 16.25 11.73
C GLN A 166 -12.66 17.30 10.65
N SER A 167 -12.63 16.86 9.39
CA SER A 167 -12.90 17.71 8.23
C SER A 167 -13.48 16.91 7.08
N ASP A 168 -14.77 17.09 6.82
CA ASP A 168 -15.42 16.47 5.67
C ASP A 168 -14.87 17.00 4.33
N GLU A 169 -14.44 18.26 4.28
CA GLU A 169 -13.82 18.85 3.10
C GLU A 169 -12.49 18.15 2.75
N GLN A 170 -11.62 17.94 3.76
CA GLN A 170 -10.37 17.22 3.54
C GLN A 170 -10.61 15.74 3.22
N ALA A 171 -11.59 15.11 3.88
CA ALA A 171 -11.99 13.74 3.57
C ALA A 171 -12.46 13.61 2.11
N LEU A 172 -13.32 14.52 1.65
CA LEU A 172 -13.79 14.55 0.26
C LEU A 172 -12.62 14.68 -0.72
N LYS A 173 -11.68 15.60 -0.46
CA LYS A 173 -10.49 15.79 -1.30
C LYS A 173 -9.66 14.52 -1.43
N TRP A 174 -9.38 13.83 -0.33
CA TRP A 174 -8.53 12.65 -0.34
C TRP A 174 -9.25 11.41 -0.88
N TYR A 175 -10.56 11.23 -0.57
CA TYR A 175 -11.35 10.19 -1.22
C TYR A 175 -11.45 10.41 -2.74
N THR A 176 -11.52 11.65 -3.22
CA THR A 176 -11.51 11.94 -4.67
C THR A 176 -10.22 11.43 -5.30
N LYS A 177 -9.05 11.73 -4.71
CA LYS A 177 -7.76 11.23 -5.23
C LYS A 177 -7.69 9.71 -5.26
N ALA A 178 -8.05 9.04 -4.15
CA ALA A 178 -8.05 7.59 -4.08
C ALA A 178 -9.04 6.97 -5.10
N ALA A 179 -10.21 7.57 -5.30
CA ALA A 179 -11.22 7.11 -6.25
C ALA A 179 -10.76 7.25 -7.71
N GLU A 180 -9.98 8.28 -8.04
CA GLU A 180 -9.35 8.48 -9.35
C GLU A 180 -8.32 7.39 -9.67
N HIS A 181 -7.74 6.75 -8.66
CA HIS A 181 -6.86 5.58 -8.77
C HIS A 181 -7.62 4.24 -8.74
N TYR A 182 -8.94 4.27 -9.00
CA TYR A 182 -9.81 3.07 -9.07
C TYR A 182 -9.97 2.29 -7.76
N GLU A 183 -9.71 2.90 -6.61
CA GLU A 183 -10.02 2.31 -5.30
C GLU A 183 -11.54 2.27 -5.08
N SER A 184 -12.16 1.10 -5.22
CA SER A 184 -13.63 0.94 -5.19
C SER A 184 -14.27 1.41 -3.88
N ASP A 185 -13.59 1.17 -2.74
CA ASP A 185 -14.07 1.63 -1.44
C ASP A 185 -14.04 3.16 -1.33
N ALA A 186 -13.04 3.81 -1.96
CA ALA A 186 -12.98 5.27 -2.05
C ALA A 186 -14.09 5.82 -2.95
N GLN A 187 -14.36 5.18 -4.09
CA GLN A 187 -15.45 5.55 -4.99
C GLN A 187 -16.81 5.47 -4.29
N TYR A 188 -17.05 4.40 -3.53
CA TYR A 188 -18.27 4.25 -2.75
C TYR A 188 -18.40 5.34 -1.67
N ASN A 189 -17.36 5.57 -0.87
CA ASN A 189 -17.38 6.58 0.17
C ASN A 189 -17.54 8.00 -0.40
N LEU A 190 -16.88 8.31 -1.50
CA LEU A 190 -17.03 9.58 -2.22
C LEU A 190 -18.46 9.80 -2.72
N ALA A 191 -19.08 8.74 -3.28
CA ALA A 191 -20.49 8.77 -3.69
C ALA A 191 -21.42 9.08 -2.53
N GLN A 192 -21.20 8.45 -1.37
CA GLN A 192 -21.96 8.72 -0.14
C GLN A 192 -21.81 10.18 0.31
N MET A 193 -20.59 10.73 0.25
CA MET A 193 -20.35 12.13 0.62
C MET A 193 -21.11 13.10 -0.27
N TYR A 194 -21.12 12.88 -1.59
CA TYR A 194 -21.93 13.69 -2.51
C TYR A 194 -23.44 13.53 -2.30
N LEU A 195 -23.90 12.32 -1.98
CA LEU A 195 -25.32 12.06 -1.70
C LEU A 195 -25.79 12.79 -0.45
N ASN A 196 -24.96 12.80 0.60
CA ASN A 196 -25.29 13.40 1.89
C ASN A 196 -24.99 14.91 1.96
N GLY A 197 -24.16 15.45 1.08
CA GLY A 197 -23.69 16.83 1.14
C GLY A 197 -22.61 17.02 2.20
N GLU A 198 -21.71 16.03 2.36
CA GLU A 198 -20.61 16.05 3.31
C GLU A 198 -19.34 16.57 2.63
N GLY A 199 -18.80 17.69 3.11
CA GLY A 199 -17.64 18.37 2.53
C GLY A 199 -17.91 19.12 1.22
N SER A 200 -19.11 19.00 0.65
CA SER A 200 -19.61 19.75 -0.51
C SER A 200 -21.13 19.77 -0.51
N PRO A 201 -21.78 20.68 -1.28
CA PRO A 201 -23.23 20.60 -1.49
C PRO A 201 -23.66 19.24 -2.06
N LYS A 202 -24.86 18.78 -1.68
CA LYS A 202 -25.44 17.53 -2.21
C LYS A 202 -25.43 17.55 -3.75
N ASN A 203 -24.98 16.43 -4.33
CA ASN A 203 -24.94 16.26 -5.78
C ASN A 203 -25.28 14.81 -6.17
N LEU A 204 -26.56 14.58 -6.46
CA LEU A 204 -27.05 13.25 -6.83
C LEU A 204 -26.41 12.72 -8.12
N GLN A 205 -26.10 13.58 -9.08
CA GLN A 205 -25.48 13.16 -10.35
C GLN A 205 -24.05 12.63 -10.10
N LEU A 206 -23.26 13.35 -9.31
CA LEU A 206 -21.93 12.87 -8.93
C LEU A 206 -22.00 11.62 -8.04
N ALA A 207 -22.96 11.55 -7.13
CA ALA A 207 -23.17 10.36 -6.32
C ALA A 207 -23.47 9.13 -7.20
N LYS A 208 -24.43 9.21 -8.13
CA LYS A 208 -24.76 8.13 -9.07
C LYS A 208 -23.54 7.75 -9.93
N LYS A 209 -22.78 8.73 -10.43
CA LYS A 209 -21.56 8.49 -11.22
C LYS A 209 -20.54 7.63 -10.43
N TRP A 210 -20.22 8.00 -9.20
CA TRP A 210 -19.23 7.31 -8.40
C TRP A 210 -19.72 5.96 -7.89
N PHE A 211 -21.01 5.82 -7.53
CA PHE A 211 -21.60 4.51 -7.27
C PHE A 211 -21.52 3.59 -8.47
N GLN A 212 -21.74 4.11 -9.70
CA GLN A 212 -21.63 3.30 -10.91
C GLN A 212 -20.21 2.79 -11.10
N GLN A 213 -19.20 3.63 -10.91
CA GLN A 213 -17.80 3.19 -11.00
C GLN A 213 -17.44 2.13 -9.96
N ALA A 214 -17.88 2.31 -8.71
CA ALA A 214 -17.69 1.29 -7.68
C ALA A 214 -18.42 -0.02 -8.02
N ALA A 215 -19.63 0.06 -8.55
CA ALA A 215 -20.42 -1.10 -8.98
C ALA A 215 -19.77 -1.85 -10.15
N ASP A 216 -19.21 -1.12 -11.12
CA ASP A 216 -18.46 -1.67 -12.26
C ASP A 216 -17.17 -2.36 -11.78
N ALA A 217 -16.55 -1.86 -10.73
CA ALA A 217 -15.42 -2.48 -10.05
C ALA A 217 -15.82 -3.67 -9.15
N GLY A 218 -17.12 -4.03 -9.11
CA GLY A 218 -17.63 -5.21 -8.40
C GLY A 218 -18.20 -4.92 -7.00
N ASP A 219 -18.31 -3.65 -6.58
CA ASP A 219 -18.90 -3.31 -5.27
C ASP A 219 -20.41 -3.61 -5.26
N SER A 220 -20.85 -4.57 -4.41
CA SER A 220 -22.25 -4.98 -4.30
C SER A 220 -23.13 -3.91 -3.65
N ASP A 221 -22.60 -3.17 -2.69
CA ASP A 221 -23.39 -2.17 -1.97
C ASP A 221 -23.62 -0.96 -2.85
N ALA A 222 -22.65 -0.61 -3.72
CA ALA A 222 -22.85 0.41 -4.75
C ALA A 222 -23.96 0.03 -5.73
N LYS A 223 -24.04 -1.26 -6.12
CA LYS A 223 -25.14 -1.77 -6.97
C LYS A 223 -26.50 -1.64 -6.29
N GLU A 224 -26.57 -1.93 -4.99
CA GLU A 224 -27.82 -1.76 -4.22
C GLU A 224 -28.21 -0.29 -4.07
N MET A 225 -27.21 0.56 -3.80
CA MET A 225 -27.45 2.01 -3.71
C MET A 225 -28.00 2.59 -5.02
N LEU A 226 -27.45 2.22 -6.17
CA LEU A 226 -27.96 2.69 -7.46
C LEU A 226 -29.44 2.33 -7.66
N LYS A 227 -29.83 1.08 -7.35
CA LYS A 227 -31.24 0.65 -7.45
C LYS A 227 -32.17 1.44 -6.55
N SER A 228 -31.68 1.94 -5.40
CA SER A 228 -32.48 2.74 -4.47
C SER A 228 -32.61 4.21 -4.89
N LEU A 229 -31.77 4.68 -5.79
CA LEU A 229 -31.72 6.07 -6.28
C LEU A 229 -32.42 6.26 -7.62
N ASP A 230 -32.86 5.18 -8.26
CA ASP A 230 -33.68 5.18 -9.48
C ASP A 230 -35.17 5.25 -9.13
#